data_ba2eef4aef7648c7d64f0ad2dd6344d1
#
_entry.id   ba2eef4aef7648c7d64f0ad2dd6344d1
#
_cell.length_a   1.000
_cell.length_b   1.000
_cell.length_c   1.000
_cell.angle_alpha   90.00
_cell.angle_beta   90.00
_cell.angle_gamma   90.00
#
_symmetry.space_group_name_H-M   'P 1'
#
loop_
_entity.id
_entity.type
_entity.pdbx_description
1 polymer ?
#
loop_
_entity_poly.entity_id
_entity_poly.type
_entity_poly.pdbx_seq_one_letter_code
_entity_poly.pdbx_strand_id
1 'polypeptide(L)'
;MKSIVKFSLAALTLAFALSSTAAEKKLVVATDTAFVPFEFKQGDKYVGFDVDLWDAIAKQLNIEYTLKPMDFSGIIPALQTRNIDLALAGITITDERKKAIEFSDGYYKSGLLVMVKANNDKIKSIDDLNGKVVAVKSGTGSVDYAKQHIKSKDLRQFPNIDNAYMELGTNRADAVLHDTPNILYFINTAGKGQFKAVGDSLEAQQYGIAFPKGSDDLREKVNGALKTLRENGTYNTLYKKWFGSDPK
;
A
#
# COMPACT_ATOMS: atom_id res chain seq x y z
N MET A 1 -19.35 70.88 -56.13
CA MET A 1 -18.22 69.96 -55.96
C MET A 1 -18.22 69.53 -54.48
N LYS A 2 -18.76 68.37 -54.19
CA LYS A 2 -18.84 67.78 -52.81
C LYS A 2 -17.97 66.51 -52.77
N SER A 3 -16.90 66.61 -52.05
CA SER A 3 -15.95 65.51 -51.85
C SER A 3 -16.49 64.60 -50.71
N ILE A 4 -16.71 63.32 -50.99
CA ILE A 4 -17.16 62.32 -50.02
C ILE A 4 -15.90 61.58 -49.55
N VAL A 5 -15.53 61.79 -48.28
CA VAL A 5 -14.47 61.05 -47.60
C VAL A 5 -15.09 59.74 -47.07
N LYS A 6 -14.61 58.61 -47.56
CA LYS A 6 -14.99 57.28 -47.06
C LYS A 6 -14.06 56.91 -45.87
N PHE A 7 -14.66 56.86 -44.68
CA PHE A 7 -13.98 56.25 -43.51
C PHE A 7 -14.14 54.73 -43.57
N SER A 8 -13.04 54.03 -43.76
CA SER A 8 -12.96 52.58 -43.60
C SER A 8 -12.69 52.25 -42.14
N LEU A 9 -13.69 51.66 -41.47
CA LEU A 9 -13.61 51.18 -40.10
C LEU A 9 -13.02 49.77 -40.14
N ALA A 10 -11.74 49.62 -39.87
CA ALA A 10 -11.11 48.29 -39.69
C ALA A 10 -11.42 47.76 -38.30
N ALA A 11 -12.36 46.78 -38.20
CA ALA A 11 -12.66 46.07 -36.98
C ALA A 11 -11.53 45.04 -36.70
N LEU A 12 -10.68 45.35 -35.72
CA LEU A 12 -9.64 44.43 -35.21
C LEU A 12 -10.30 43.49 -34.21
N THR A 13 -10.72 42.31 -34.66
CA THR A 13 -11.22 41.24 -33.80
C THR A 13 -10.03 40.59 -33.09
N LEU A 14 -9.81 40.96 -31.84
CA LEU A 14 -8.85 40.32 -30.96
C LEU A 14 -9.46 38.98 -30.49
N ALA A 15 -9.07 37.87 -31.11
CA ALA A 15 -9.42 36.54 -30.69
C ALA A 15 -8.63 36.21 -29.40
N PHE A 16 -9.27 36.41 -28.24
CA PHE A 16 -8.78 35.83 -26.97
C PHE A 16 -8.94 34.31 -27.05
N ALA A 17 -7.83 33.62 -27.35
CA ALA A 17 -7.74 32.20 -27.13
C ALA A 17 -7.79 31.95 -25.62
N LEU A 18 -8.99 31.64 -25.11
CA LEU A 18 -9.17 31.09 -23.77
C LEU A 18 -8.53 29.69 -23.78
N SER A 19 -7.25 29.62 -23.42
CA SER A 19 -6.64 28.37 -23.03
C SER A 19 -7.37 27.90 -21.78
N SER A 20 -8.40 27.07 -21.97
CA SER A 20 -9.01 26.31 -20.91
C SER A 20 -7.93 25.35 -20.38
N THR A 21 -7.20 25.76 -19.35
CA THR A 21 -6.44 24.82 -18.53
C THR A 21 -7.51 23.96 -17.85
N ALA A 22 -7.83 22.81 -18.47
CA ALA A 22 -8.55 21.75 -17.77
C ALA A 22 -7.75 21.51 -16.48
N ALA A 23 -8.33 21.80 -15.32
CA ALA A 23 -7.71 21.47 -14.04
C ALA A 23 -7.38 19.99 -14.08
N GLU A 24 -6.09 19.65 -14.02
CA GLU A 24 -5.68 18.25 -14.00
C GLU A 24 -6.40 17.56 -12.85
N LYS A 25 -7.17 16.51 -13.19
CA LYS A 25 -7.95 15.76 -12.20
C LYS A 25 -7.00 15.18 -11.16
N LYS A 26 -7.15 15.59 -9.90
CA LYS A 26 -6.39 14.99 -8.80
C LYS A 26 -6.64 13.49 -8.75
N LEU A 27 -5.57 12.71 -8.66
CA LEU A 27 -5.69 11.26 -8.48
C LEU A 27 -6.22 10.93 -7.08
N VAL A 28 -7.07 9.94 -6.99
CA VAL A 28 -7.51 9.34 -5.73
C VAL A 28 -6.62 8.15 -5.44
N VAL A 29 -5.77 8.27 -4.42
CA VAL A 29 -4.77 7.28 -4.02
C VAL A 29 -5.22 6.60 -2.75
N ALA A 30 -5.55 5.31 -2.82
CA ALA A 30 -5.92 4.57 -1.62
C ALA A 30 -4.70 4.07 -0.85
N THR A 31 -4.86 4.01 0.46
CA THR A 31 -3.92 3.39 1.39
C THR A 31 -4.70 2.64 2.48
N ASP A 32 -4.05 1.71 3.17
CA ASP A 32 -4.67 1.03 4.31
C ASP A 32 -4.77 1.99 5.52
N THR A 33 -5.61 1.66 6.47
CA THR A 33 -5.82 2.46 7.69
C THR A 33 -4.77 2.19 8.76
N ALA A 34 -4.17 0.99 8.77
CA ALA A 34 -3.18 0.59 9.77
C ALA A 34 -2.28 -0.56 9.27
N PHE A 35 -1.09 -0.21 8.81
CA PHE A 35 -0.05 -1.14 8.41
C PHE A 35 1.34 -0.56 8.69
N VAL A 36 1.68 -0.44 9.97
CA VAL A 36 2.97 0.14 10.44
C VAL A 36 4.14 -0.74 10.01
N PRO A 37 5.26 -0.20 9.46
CA PRO A 37 5.57 1.22 9.28
C PRO A 37 5.27 1.77 7.87
N PHE A 38 4.44 1.09 7.06
CA PHE A 38 4.14 1.48 5.68
C PHE A 38 3.13 2.62 5.60
N GLU A 39 1.97 2.47 6.27
CA GLU A 39 0.95 3.50 6.38
C GLU A 39 0.18 3.36 7.70
N PHE A 40 0.02 4.46 8.39
CA PHE A 40 -0.73 4.52 9.65
C PHE A 40 -1.08 5.96 10.01
N LYS A 41 -2.06 6.11 10.90
CA LYS A 41 -2.47 7.42 11.37
C LYS A 41 -1.58 7.90 12.52
N GLN A 42 -1.00 9.10 12.38
CA GLN A 42 -0.25 9.80 13.44
C GLN A 42 -0.84 11.19 13.63
N GLY A 43 -1.54 11.39 14.75
CA GLY A 43 -2.38 12.58 14.93
C GLY A 43 -3.49 12.60 13.87
N ASP A 44 -3.61 13.70 13.13
CA ASP A 44 -4.61 13.86 12.08
C ASP A 44 -4.12 13.48 10.67
N LYS A 45 -2.88 13.01 10.54
CA LYS A 45 -2.25 12.70 9.26
C LYS A 45 -1.96 11.21 9.13
N TYR A 46 -2.00 10.73 7.89
CA TYR A 46 -1.40 9.45 7.53
C TYR A 46 0.07 9.66 7.20
N VAL A 47 0.89 8.76 7.72
CA VAL A 47 2.35 8.74 7.55
C VAL A 47 2.82 7.31 7.33
N GLY A 48 4.04 7.12 6.86
CA GLY A 48 4.62 5.81 6.66
C GLY A 48 5.47 5.76 5.40
N PHE A 49 6.12 4.62 5.19
CA PHE A 49 6.98 4.43 4.04
C PHE A 49 6.21 4.56 2.71
N ASP A 50 5.03 3.95 2.61
CA ASP A 50 4.19 3.99 1.40
C ASP A 50 3.68 5.41 1.13
N VAL A 51 3.30 6.14 2.19
CA VAL A 51 2.85 7.53 2.06
C VAL A 51 3.99 8.43 1.55
N ASP A 52 5.18 8.33 2.16
CA ASP A 52 6.33 9.11 1.74
C ASP A 52 6.82 8.73 0.33
N LEU A 53 6.78 7.42 0.00
CA LEU A 53 7.16 6.93 -1.33
C LEU A 53 6.23 7.47 -2.40
N TRP A 54 4.91 7.43 -2.15
CA TRP A 54 3.96 8.00 -3.10
C TRP A 54 4.12 9.51 -3.24
N ASP A 55 4.32 10.23 -2.14
CA ASP A 55 4.56 11.68 -2.20
C ASP A 55 5.79 12.02 -3.06
N ALA A 56 6.87 11.27 -2.93
CA ALA A 56 8.07 11.43 -3.76
C ALA A 56 7.80 11.11 -5.24
N ILE A 57 7.03 10.06 -5.55
CA ILE A 57 6.62 9.70 -6.92
C ILE A 57 5.74 10.81 -7.51
N ALA A 58 4.70 11.23 -6.78
CA ALA A 58 3.77 12.27 -7.22
C ALA A 58 4.49 13.59 -7.52
N LYS A 59 5.43 13.97 -6.65
CA LYS A 59 6.28 15.14 -6.85
C LYS A 59 7.17 15.01 -8.10
N GLN A 60 7.80 13.85 -8.31
CA GLN A 60 8.63 13.58 -9.49
C GLN A 60 7.83 13.66 -10.79
N LEU A 61 6.55 13.26 -10.76
CA LEU A 61 5.64 13.25 -11.91
C LEU A 61 4.80 14.53 -12.04
N ASN A 62 4.92 15.47 -11.10
CA ASN A 62 4.07 16.67 -10.99
C ASN A 62 2.57 16.33 -10.96
N ILE A 63 2.19 15.30 -10.18
CA ILE A 63 0.82 14.82 -10.03
C ILE A 63 0.23 15.33 -8.72
N GLU A 64 -0.95 15.96 -8.78
CA GLU A 64 -1.75 16.24 -7.60
C GLU A 64 -2.61 15.03 -7.23
N TYR A 65 -2.75 14.75 -5.94
CA TYR A 65 -3.52 13.62 -5.47
C TYR A 65 -4.27 13.90 -4.15
N THR A 66 -5.24 13.04 -3.86
CA THR A 66 -5.91 12.98 -2.56
C THR A 66 -5.70 11.58 -1.99
N LEU A 67 -5.15 11.48 -0.78
CA LEU A 67 -5.02 10.22 -0.08
C LEU A 67 -6.39 9.79 0.47
N LYS A 68 -6.77 8.53 0.21
CA LYS A 68 -8.03 7.93 0.65
C LYS A 68 -7.77 6.68 1.48
N PRO A 69 -7.63 6.81 2.80
CA PRO A 69 -7.51 5.65 3.67
C PRO A 69 -8.78 4.81 3.67
N MET A 70 -8.62 3.48 3.62
CA MET A 70 -9.73 2.53 3.62
C MET A 70 -9.26 1.16 4.10
N ASP A 71 -10.19 0.29 4.48
CA ASP A 71 -9.85 -1.08 4.86
C ASP A 71 -9.21 -1.82 3.68
N PHE A 72 -8.14 -2.57 3.95
CA PHE A 72 -7.37 -3.28 2.93
C PHE A 72 -8.24 -4.16 2.02
N SER A 73 -9.21 -4.87 2.58
CA SER A 73 -10.12 -5.74 1.82
C SER A 73 -11.00 -5.01 0.79
N GLY A 74 -11.17 -3.70 0.95
CA GLY A 74 -11.91 -2.84 0.03
C GLY A 74 -11.09 -2.29 -1.13
N ILE A 75 -9.74 -2.37 -1.08
CA ILE A 75 -8.86 -1.70 -2.05
C ILE A 75 -9.00 -2.33 -3.44
N ILE A 76 -8.87 -3.66 -3.58
CA ILE A 76 -8.98 -4.32 -4.89
C ILE A 76 -10.36 -4.11 -5.54
N PRO A 77 -11.49 -4.29 -4.83
CA PRO A 77 -12.80 -3.91 -5.36
C PRO A 77 -12.91 -2.45 -5.80
N ALA A 78 -12.32 -1.52 -5.05
CA ALA A 78 -12.34 -0.10 -5.40
C ALA A 78 -11.52 0.22 -6.67
N LEU A 79 -10.39 -0.47 -6.90
CA LEU A 79 -9.62 -0.41 -8.14
C LEU A 79 -10.42 -0.96 -9.32
N GLN A 80 -11.05 -2.13 -9.17
CA GLN A 80 -11.86 -2.75 -10.22
C GLN A 80 -13.03 -1.87 -10.67
N THR A 81 -13.66 -1.16 -9.74
CA THR A 81 -14.75 -0.23 -10.01
C THR A 81 -14.29 1.19 -10.36
N ARG A 82 -12.98 1.44 -10.42
CA ARG A 82 -12.38 2.77 -10.66
C ARG A 82 -12.86 3.88 -9.70
N ASN A 83 -13.22 3.49 -8.47
CA ASN A 83 -13.51 4.44 -7.38
C ASN A 83 -12.25 5.05 -6.76
N ILE A 84 -11.10 4.50 -7.09
CA ILE A 84 -9.75 5.00 -6.82
C ILE A 84 -8.91 4.83 -8.08
N ASP A 85 -7.91 5.67 -8.25
CA ASP A 85 -7.06 5.66 -9.44
C ASP A 85 -5.84 4.72 -9.27
N LEU A 86 -5.36 4.57 -8.03
CA LEU A 86 -4.30 3.62 -7.65
C LEU A 86 -4.28 3.39 -6.13
N ALA A 87 -3.47 2.45 -5.68
CA ALA A 87 -3.28 2.17 -4.25
C ALA A 87 -1.84 1.79 -3.91
N LEU A 88 -1.34 2.33 -2.77
CA LEU A 88 -0.16 1.85 -2.04
C LEU A 88 -0.61 1.43 -0.64
N ALA A 89 -0.43 0.17 -0.31
CA ALA A 89 -0.90 -0.40 0.96
C ALA A 89 -0.20 -1.74 1.26
N GLY A 90 1.11 -1.84 0.99
CA GLY A 90 1.83 -3.11 1.14
C GLY A 90 1.18 -4.24 0.31
N ILE A 91 0.67 -3.95 -0.88
CA ILE A 91 -0.11 -4.90 -1.67
C ILE A 91 0.82 -5.89 -2.36
N THR A 92 0.80 -7.12 -1.89
CA THR A 92 1.59 -8.22 -2.47
C THR A 92 1.19 -8.46 -3.92
N ILE A 93 2.18 -8.50 -4.80
CA ILE A 93 2.02 -8.89 -6.21
C ILE A 93 1.81 -10.40 -6.26
N THR A 94 0.61 -10.85 -6.64
CA THR A 94 0.29 -12.26 -6.86
C THR A 94 -0.35 -12.47 -8.22
N ASP A 95 -0.21 -13.67 -8.79
CA ASP A 95 -0.82 -13.98 -10.09
C ASP A 95 -2.35 -13.94 -10.02
N GLU A 96 -2.94 -14.26 -8.88
CA GLU A 96 -4.39 -14.13 -8.69
C GLU A 96 -4.83 -12.67 -8.76
N ARG A 97 -4.13 -11.77 -8.04
CA ARG A 97 -4.43 -10.34 -8.07
C ARG A 97 -4.18 -9.71 -9.45
N LYS A 98 -3.16 -10.16 -10.17
CA LYS A 98 -2.89 -9.72 -11.56
C LYS A 98 -4.01 -10.04 -12.53
N LYS A 99 -4.88 -11.01 -12.25
CA LYS A 99 -6.08 -11.26 -13.07
C LYS A 99 -7.08 -10.10 -13.00
N ALA A 100 -7.17 -9.45 -11.84
CA ALA A 100 -8.17 -8.43 -11.52
C ALA A 100 -7.67 -6.98 -11.65
N ILE A 101 -6.38 -6.74 -11.38
CA ILE A 101 -5.73 -5.42 -11.32
C ILE A 101 -4.35 -5.47 -11.97
N GLU A 102 -3.71 -4.32 -12.09
CA GLU A 102 -2.32 -4.19 -12.55
C GLU A 102 -1.40 -3.72 -11.42
N PHE A 103 -0.10 -3.94 -11.60
CA PHE A 103 0.91 -3.57 -10.62
C PHE A 103 2.08 -2.83 -11.28
N SER A 104 2.70 -1.94 -10.53
CA SER A 104 4.04 -1.44 -10.80
C SER A 104 5.08 -2.56 -10.67
N ASP A 105 6.32 -2.23 -10.98
CA ASP A 105 7.47 -2.99 -10.48
C ASP A 105 7.43 -3.07 -8.96
N GLY A 106 7.94 -4.17 -8.40
CA GLY A 106 7.96 -4.36 -6.95
C GLY A 106 8.82 -3.29 -6.26
N TYR A 107 8.30 -2.67 -5.21
CA TYR A 107 9.04 -1.65 -4.47
C TYR A 107 9.59 -2.14 -3.13
N TYR A 108 9.06 -3.20 -2.54
CA TYR A 108 9.51 -3.75 -1.27
C TYR A 108 9.44 -5.28 -1.27
N LYS A 109 10.43 -5.96 -0.68
CA LYS A 109 10.41 -7.43 -0.50
C LYS A 109 9.80 -7.77 0.84
N SER A 110 8.82 -8.65 0.86
CA SER A 110 8.15 -9.13 2.05
C SER A 110 8.00 -10.66 2.03
N GLY A 111 7.44 -11.19 3.09
CA GLY A 111 7.03 -12.57 3.27
C GLY A 111 6.05 -12.63 4.43
N LEU A 112 5.58 -13.82 4.78
CA LEU A 112 4.70 -14.04 5.92
C LEU A 112 5.49 -14.58 7.11
N LEU A 113 5.08 -14.21 8.33
CA LEU A 113 5.72 -14.64 9.56
C LEU A 113 4.67 -14.99 10.62
N VAL A 114 4.98 -15.96 11.44
CA VAL A 114 4.13 -16.35 12.58
C VAL A 114 4.57 -15.59 13.83
N MET A 115 3.62 -14.98 14.52
CA MET A 115 3.81 -14.36 15.82
C MET A 115 3.02 -15.11 16.90
N VAL A 116 3.67 -15.34 18.03
CA VAL A 116 3.08 -15.96 19.23
C VAL A 116 3.41 -15.14 20.48
N LYS A 117 2.78 -15.45 21.60
CA LYS A 117 3.18 -14.86 22.90
C LYS A 117 4.58 -15.28 23.27
N ALA A 118 5.33 -14.39 23.93
CA ALA A 118 6.72 -14.64 24.30
C ALA A 118 6.95 -15.94 25.11
N ASN A 119 5.98 -16.28 25.95
CA ASN A 119 5.99 -17.50 26.77
C ASN A 119 5.42 -18.75 26.08
N ASN A 120 5.09 -18.69 24.79
CA ASN A 120 4.60 -19.85 24.05
C ASN A 120 5.80 -20.66 23.55
N ASP A 121 5.98 -21.89 24.06
CA ASP A 121 7.03 -22.80 23.66
C ASP A 121 6.51 -23.99 22.84
N LYS A 122 5.20 -24.01 22.52
CA LYS A 122 4.53 -25.10 21.80
C LYS A 122 4.47 -24.86 20.30
N ILE A 123 4.41 -23.60 19.85
CA ILE A 123 4.38 -23.22 18.43
C ILE A 123 5.75 -22.69 18.08
N LYS A 124 6.47 -23.37 17.19
CA LYS A 124 7.82 -23.04 16.74
C LYS A 124 7.91 -22.76 15.25
N SER A 125 6.91 -23.18 14.50
CA SER A 125 6.84 -23.03 13.06
C SER A 125 5.38 -22.90 12.58
N ILE A 126 5.19 -22.71 11.28
CA ILE A 126 3.86 -22.68 10.65
C ILE A 126 3.14 -24.03 10.75
N ASP A 127 3.86 -25.14 10.75
CA ASP A 127 3.29 -26.48 10.81
C ASP A 127 2.58 -26.74 12.14
N ASP A 128 3.02 -26.09 13.21
CA ASP A 128 2.42 -26.18 14.54
C ASP A 128 1.07 -25.44 14.64
N LEU A 129 0.68 -24.70 13.61
CA LEU A 129 -0.61 -24.00 13.54
C LEU A 129 -1.81 -24.92 13.23
N ASN A 130 -1.56 -26.17 12.85
CA ASN A 130 -2.62 -27.16 12.67
C ASN A 130 -3.38 -27.37 13.99
N GLY A 131 -4.71 -27.30 13.93
CA GLY A 131 -5.59 -27.40 15.10
C GLY A 131 -5.57 -26.19 16.04
N LYS A 132 -4.91 -25.09 15.69
CA LYS A 132 -4.85 -23.84 16.48
C LYS A 132 -5.84 -22.80 15.99
N VAL A 133 -6.11 -21.82 16.85
CA VAL A 133 -6.84 -20.60 16.49
C VAL A 133 -5.83 -19.60 15.94
N VAL A 134 -5.94 -19.30 14.66
CA VAL A 134 -5.03 -18.38 13.96
C VAL A 134 -5.78 -17.08 13.64
N ALA A 135 -5.20 -15.94 14.01
CA ALA A 135 -5.74 -14.63 13.68
C ALA A 135 -4.97 -14.01 12.50
N VAL A 136 -5.70 -13.41 11.57
CA VAL A 136 -5.16 -12.81 10.34
C VAL A 136 -5.89 -11.52 10.00
N LYS A 137 -5.30 -10.69 9.13
CA LYS A 137 -5.97 -9.52 8.56
C LYS A 137 -6.76 -9.92 7.30
N SER A 138 -8.01 -9.45 7.22
CA SER A 138 -8.92 -9.75 6.10
C SER A 138 -8.37 -9.25 4.75
N GLY A 139 -8.53 -10.06 3.71
CA GLY A 139 -8.15 -9.73 2.33
C GLY A 139 -6.66 -9.78 2.04
N THR A 140 -5.82 -10.15 3.03
CA THR A 140 -4.36 -10.26 2.85
C THR A 140 -3.94 -11.66 2.37
N GLY A 141 -2.69 -11.76 1.88
CA GLY A 141 -2.09 -13.05 1.53
C GLY A 141 -2.03 -14.05 2.68
N SER A 142 -2.04 -13.56 3.94
CA SER A 142 -2.08 -14.42 5.13
C SER A 142 -3.36 -15.27 5.19
N VAL A 143 -4.50 -14.70 4.75
CA VAL A 143 -5.78 -15.45 4.67
C VAL A 143 -5.69 -16.57 3.65
N ASP A 144 -5.16 -16.26 2.46
CA ASP A 144 -5.06 -17.20 1.36
C ASP A 144 -4.09 -18.32 1.70
N TYR A 145 -2.92 -17.96 2.25
CA TYR A 145 -1.92 -18.91 2.72
C TYR A 145 -2.50 -19.84 3.81
N ALA A 146 -3.13 -19.25 4.83
CA ALA A 146 -3.70 -20.04 5.92
C ALA A 146 -4.77 -21.04 5.44
N LYS A 147 -5.65 -20.63 4.53
CA LYS A 147 -6.67 -21.50 3.96
C LYS A 147 -6.10 -22.65 3.13
N GLN A 148 -4.97 -22.42 2.44
CA GLN A 148 -4.35 -23.40 1.56
C GLN A 148 -3.44 -24.38 2.31
N HIS A 149 -2.74 -23.93 3.36
CA HIS A 149 -1.63 -24.66 3.96
C HIS A 149 -1.84 -25.02 5.44
N ILE A 150 -2.81 -24.41 6.13
CA ILE A 150 -3.01 -24.62 7.57
C ILE A 150 -4.39 -25.21 7.84
N LYS A 151 -4.43 -26.34 8.51
CA LYS A 151 -5.67 -26.93 9.03
C LYS A 151 -6.00 -26.34 10.40
N SER A 152 -6.21 -25.01 10.45
CA SER A 152 -6.53 -24.32 11.70
C SER A 152 -7.84 -24.80 12.30
N LYS A 153 -7.94 -24.79 13.63
CA LYS A 153 -9.21 -25.04 14.34
C LYS A 153 -10.21 -23.91 14.05
N ASP A 154 -9.71 -22.69 13.98
CA ASP A 154 -10.47 -21.48 13.68
C ASP A 154 -9.53 -20.46 13.00
N LEU A 155 -9.96 -19.86 11.89
CA LEU A 155 -9.23 -18.81 11.20
C LEU A 155 -10.01 -17.51 11.37
N ARG A 156 -9.56 -16.70 12.34
CA ARG A 156 -10.19 -15.42 12.70
C ARG A 156 -9.64 -14.29 11.85
N GLN A 157 -10.53 -13.65 11.12
CA GLN A 157 -10.20 -12.57 10.21
C GLN A 157 -10.66 -11.22 10.78
N PHE A 158 -9.77 -10.23 10.76
CA PHE A 158 -10.02 -8.88 11.28
C PHE A 158 -9.75 -7.82 10.21
N PRO A 159 -10.56 -6.76 10.12
CA PRO A 159 -10.29 -5.66 9.19
C PRO A 159 -8.93 -4.98 9.47
N ASN A 160 -8.58 -4.84 10.75
CA ASN A 160 -7.33 -4.25 11.21
C ASN A 160 -6.44 -5.28 11.90
N ILE A 161 -5.14 -5.25 11.61
CA ILE A 161 -4.17 -6.19 12.19
C ILE A 161 -4.03 -6.02 13.70
N ASP A 162 -4.22 -4.83 14.24
CA ASP A 162 -4.16 -4.57 15.68
C ASP A 162 -5.20 -5.40 16.45
N ASN A 163 -6.37 -5.65 15.86
CA ASN A 163 -7.38 -6.53 16.44
C ASN A 163 -6.89 -7.98 16.52
N ALA A 164 -6.16 -8.48 15.49
CA ALA A 164 -5.55 -9.80 15.54
C ALA A 164 -4.47 -9.88 16.64
N TYR A 165 -3.67 -8.84 16.81
CA TYR A 165 -2.69 -8.77 17.90
C TYR A 165 -3.35 -8.76 19.28
N MET A 166 -4.48 -8.07 19.45
CA MET A 166 -5.27 -8.10 20.68
C MET A 166 -5.85 -9.50 20.97
N GLU A 167 -6.31 -10.23 19.96
CA GLU A 167 -6.78 -11.61 20.11
C GLU A 167 -5.68 -12.53 20.64
N LEU A 168 -4.47 -12.42 20.09
CA LEU A 168 -3.30 -13.14 20.59
C LEU A 168 -2.94 -12.72 22.02
N GLY A 169 -2.89 -11.42 22.31
CA GLY A 169 -2.56 -10.87 23.62
C GLY A 169 -3.51 -11.34 24.72
N THR A 170 -4.78 -11.49 24.42
CA THR A 170 -5.85 -11.93 25.34
C THR A 170 -6.12 -13.44 25.36
N ASN A 171 -5.25 -14.25 24.74
CA ASN A 171 -5.37 -15.72 24.60
C ASN A 171 -6.64 -16.19 23.87
N ARG A 172 -7.24 -15.34 23.04
CA ARG A 172 -8.35 -15.76 22.17
C ARG A 172 -7.87 -16.31 20.83
N ALA A 173 -6.63 -16.03 20.44
CA ALA A 173 -5.92 -16.70 19.37
C ALA A 173 -4.63 -17.32 19.91
N ASP A 174 -4.15 -18.40 19.28
CA ASP A 174 -2.90 -19.08 19.61
C ASP A 174 -1.70 -18.43 18.87
N ALA A 175 -1.95 -17.89 17.66
CA ALA A 175 -0.96 -17.25 16.82
C ALA A 175 -1.59 -16.19 15.92
N VAL A 176 -0.74 -15.29 15.41
CA VAL A 176 -1.04 -14.39 14.29
C VAL A 176 -0.14 -14.77 13.12
N LEU A 177 -0.68 -14.83 11.92
CA LEU A 177 0.05 -14.93 10.66
C LEU A 177 -0.14 -13.63 9.88
N HIS A 178 0.97 -12.92 9.61
CA HIS A 178 0.95 -11.65 8.90
C HIS A 178 2.30 -11.34 8.24
N ASP A 179 2.35 -10.24 7.51
CA ASP A 179 3.55 -9.80 6.81
C ASP A 179 4.75 -9.59 7.73
N THR A 180 5.87 -10.15 7.34
CA THR A 180 7.11 -10.15 8.12
C THR A 180 7.53 -8.77 8.62
N PRO A 181 7.58 -7.70 7.79
CA PRO A 181 8.05 -6.40 8.26
C PRO A 181 7.13 -5.80 9.34
N ASN A 182 5.81 -5.99 9.22
CA ASN A 182 4.86 -5.49 10.21
C ASN A 182 4.98 -6.24 11.55
N ILE A 183 5.06 -7.58 11.53
CA ILE A 183 5.29 -8.38 12.74
C ILE A 183 6.62 -7.97 13.41
N LEU A 184 7.72 -7.89 12.65
CA LEU A 184 9.02 -7.52 13.20
C LEU A 184 9.01 -6.12 13.79
N TYR A 185 8.33 -5.18 13.15
CA TYR A 185 8.17 -3.84 13.70
C TYR A 185 7.39 -3.88 15.03
N PHE A 186 6.26 -4.58 15.06
CA PHE A 186 5.41 -4.67 16.25
C PHE A 186 6.14 -5.30 17.44
N ILE A 187 6.80 -6.44 17.27
CA ILE A 187 7.52 -7.12 18.36
C ILE A 187 8.73 -6.32 18.90
N ASN A 188 9.30 -5.42 18.09
CA ASN A 188 10.39 -4.55 18.50
C ASN A 188 9.94 -3.23 19.11
N THR A 189 8.65 -2.90 19.00
CA THR A 189 8.05 -1.66 19.51
C THR A 189 6.94 -1.93 20.52
N ALA A 190 5.68 -1.81 20.15
CA ALA A 190 4.52 -1.92 21.04
C ALA A 190 4.36 -3.32 21.67
N GLY A 191 4.77 -4.37 20.97
CA GLY A 191 4.71 -5.78 21.44
C GLY A 191 5.96 -6.27 22.16
N LYS A 192 6.95 -5.37 22.39
CA LYS A 192 8.25 -5.75 22.94
C LYS A 192 8.13 -6.50 24.27
N GLY A 193 8.77 -7.68 24.34
CA GLY A 193 8.76 -8.54 25.53
C GLY A 193 7.45 -9.32 25.74
N GLN A 194 6.38 -9.02 25.02
CA GLN A 194 5.10 -9.72 25.13
C GLN A 194 4.91 -10.79 24.05
N PHE A 195 5.54 -10.59 22.89
CA PHE A 195 5.42 -11.45 21.71
C PHE A 195 6.76 -11.78 21.12
N LYS A 196 6.81 -12.87 20.36
CA LYS A 196 7.98 -13.30 19.57
C LYS A 196 7.54 -13.84 18.22
N ALA A 197 8.41 -13.68 17.22
CA ALA A 197 8.29 -14.36 15.95
C ALA A 197 8.81 -15.79 16.08
N VAL A 198 8.23 -16.73 15.32
CA VAL A 198 8.65 -18.12 15.27
C VAL A 198 8.70 -18.62 13.84
N GLY A 199 9.63 -19.54 13.55
CA GLY A 199 9.90 -20.05 12.21
C GLY A 199 10.57 -19.00 11.31
N ASP A 200 10.77 -19.40 10.05
CA ASP A 200 11.35 -18.53 9.03
C ASP A 200 10.27 -17.70 8.32
N SER A 201 10.67 -16.59 7.72
CA SER A 201 9.78 -15.83 6.84
C SER A 201 9.43 -16.67 5.60
N LEU A 202 8.15 -16.85 5.37
CA LEU A 202 7.61 -17.64 4.28
C LEU A 202 7.36 -16.76 3.05
N GLU A 203 7.39 -17.40 1.86
CA GLU A 203 7.03 -16.78 0.60
C GLU A 203 7.64 -15.38 0.38
N ALA A 204 8.90 -15.36 -0.12
CA ALA A 204 9.50 -14.09 -0.55
C ALA A 204 8.68 -13.50 -1.71
N GLN A 205 7.89 -12.48 -1.42
CA GLN A 205 7.02 -11.78 -2.35
C GLN A 205 7.39 -10.30 -2.40
N GLN A 206 6.85 -9.57 -3.36
CA GLN A 206 7.08 -8.13 -3.49
C GLN A 206 5.76 -7.37 -3.32
N TYR A 207 5.83 -6.20 -2.70
CA TYR A 207 4.76 -5.22 -2.76
C TYR A 207 4.88 -4.41 -4.04
N GLY A 208 3.73 -4.12 -4.64
CA GLY A 208 3.60 -3.24 -5.80
C GLY A 208 2.53 -2.19 -5.60
N ILE A 209 2.68 -1.08 -6.30
CA ILE A 209 1.62 -0.09 -6.44
C ILE A 209 0.56 -0.69 -7.35
N ALA A 210 -0.69 -0.69 -6.92
CA ALA A 210 -1.79 -1.34 -7.61
C ALA A 210 -2.63 -0.34 -8.41
N PHE A 211 -3.07 -0.74 -9.61
CA PHE A 211 -3.85 0.07 -10.55
C PHE A 211 -5.05 -0.70 -11.08
N PRO A 212 -6.13 -0.01 -11.51
CA PRO A 212 -7.16 -0.60 -12.34
C PRO A 212 -6.57 -1.18 -13.63
N LYS A 213 -7.19 -2.21 -14.19
CA LYS A 213 -6.84 -2.73 -15.52
C LYS A 213 -6.91 -1.63 -16.59
N GLY A 214 -5.95 -1.61 -17.53
CA GLY A 214 -5.85 -0.61 -18.58
C GLY A 214 -5.33 0.75 -18.10
N SER A 215 -4.49 0.76 -17.05
CA SER A 215 -3.80 1.95 -16.54
C SER A 215 -2.32 2.01 -16.95
N ASP A 216 -1.99 1.43 -18.12
CA ASP A 216 -0.61 1.25 -18.59
C ASP A 216 0.20 2.55 -18.58
N ASP A 217 -0.35 3.65 -19.09
CA ASP A 217 0.36 4.93 -19.16
C ASP A 217 0.76 5.45 -17.77
N LEU A 218 -0.14 5.38 -16.79
CA LEU A 218 0.16 5.81 -15.43
C LEU A 218 1.14 4.85 -14.76
N ARG A 219 0.96 3.56 -14.95
CA ARG A 219 1.83 2.50 -14.43
C ARG A 219 3.27 2.66 -14.92
N GLU A 220 3.48 2.88 -16.22
CA GLU A 220 4.80 3.10 -16.80
C GLU A 220 5.47 4.39 -16.28
N LYS A 221 4.71 5.48 -16.15
CA LYS A 221 5.21 6.71 -15.52
C LYS A 221 5.65 6.46 -14.07
N VAL A 222 4.87 5.73 -13.31
CA VAL A 222 5.18 5.36 -11.91
C VAL A 222 6.42 4.47 -11.84
N ASN A 223 6.58 3.49 -12.73
CA ASN A 223 7.79 2.66 -12.80
C ASN A 223 9.03 3.50 -13.13
N GLY A 224 8.91 4.44 -14.08
CA GLY A 224 9.98 5.38 -14.40
C GLY A 224 10.39 6.24 -13.20
N ALA A 225 9.40 6.75 -12.44
CA ALA A 225 9.65 7.51 -11.22
C ALA A 225 10.31 6.65 -10.13
N LEU A 226 9.82 5.44 -9.88
CA LEU A 226 10.43 4.48 -8.94
C LEU A 226 11.90 4.21 -9.27
N LYS A 227 12.21 4.00 -10.56
CA LYS A 227 13.59 3.83 -11.03
C LYS A 227 14.44 5.06 -10.71
N THR A 228 13.96 6.26 -11.05
CA THR A 228 14.66 7.52 -10.77
C THR A 228 14.90 7.71 -9.28
N LEU A 229 13.91 7.44 -8.42
CA LEU A 229 14.05 7.56 -6.96
C LEU A 229 15.08 6.58 -6.39
N ARG A 230 15.26 5.41 -6.99
CA ARG A 230 16.32 4.46 -6.62
C ARG A 230 17.70 4.96 -7.06
N GLU A 231 17.82 5.42 -8.29
CA GLU A 231 19.09 5.89 -8.87
C GLU A 231 19.62 7.14 -8.17
N ASN A 232 18.75 8.07 -7.76
CA ASN A 232 19.14 9.30 -7.08
C ASN A 232 19.25 9.18 -5.55
N GLY A 233 19.01 7.98 -4.98
CA GLY A 233 19.14 7.68 -3.56
C GLY A 233 17.97 8.12 -2.69
N THR A 234 16.91 8.72 -3.25
CA THR A 234 15.71 9.13 -2.50
C THR A 234 15.02 7.91 -1.88
N TYR A 235 14.86 6.82 -2.65
CA TYR A 235 14.29 5.57 -2.15
C TYR A 235 15.06 5.04 -0.93
N ASN A 236 16.39 5.01 -0.98
CA ASN A 236 17.23 4.55 0.13
C ASN A 236 17.07 5.44 1.37
N THR A 237 16.98 6.75 1.18
CA THR A 237 16.72 7.70 2.27
C THR A 237 15.39 7.42 2.97
N LEU A 238 14.31 7.22 2.20
CA LEU A 238 12.99 6.87 2.73
C LEU A 238 13.00 5.51 3.42
N TYR A 239 13.65 4.52 2.81
CA TYR A 239 13.77 3.19 3.39
C TYR A 239 14.49 3.24 4.75
N LYS A 240 15.63 3.91 4.83
CA LYS A 240 16.39 4.08 6.07
C LYS A 240 15.62 4.84 7.14
N LYS A 241 14.85 5.86 6.74
CA LYS A 241 13.97 6.61 7.66
C LYS A 241 13.00 5.69 8.39
N TRP A 242 12.38 4.74 7.69
CA TRP A 242 11.31 3.92 8.25
C TRP A 242 11.75 2.56 8.79
N PHE A 243 12.81 1.98 8.25
CA PHE A 243 13.29 0.64 8.63
C PHE A 243 14.63 0.66 9.36
N GLY A 244 15.29 1.81 9.49
CA GLY A 244 16.55 1.98 10.25
C GLY A 244 17.79 1.38 9.58
N SER A 245 17.67 0.81 8.37
CA SER A 245 18.77 0.20 7.60
C SER A 245 18.62 0.51 6.12
N ASP A 246 19.66 0.26 5.35
CA ASP A 246 19.57 0.32 3.89
C ASP A 246 18.79 -0.90 3.34
N PRO A 247 18.15 -0.79 2.15
CA PRO A 247 17.46 -1.90 1.50
C PRO A 247 18.45 -3.04 1.19
N LYS A 248 17.97 -4.29 1.36
CA LYS A 248 18.76 -5.52 1.10
C LYS A 248 18.54 -6.03 -0.32
#